data_cb06446b20653c24785a10b9b249c9ce
#
_entry.id   cb06446b20653c24785a10b9b249c9ce
#
_cell.length_a   1.000
_cell.length_b   1.000
_cell.length_c   1.000
_cell.angle_alpha   90.00
_cell.angle_beta   90.00
_cell.angle_gamma   90.00
#
_symmetry.space_group_name_H-M   'P 1'
#
loop_
_entity.id
_entity.type
_entity.pdbx_description
1 polymer ?
#
loop_
_entity_poly.entity_id
_entity_poly.type
_entity_poly.pdbx_seq_one_letter_code
_entity_poly.pdbx_strand_id
1 'polypeptide(L)'
;DAGADREVLETVLRSIPVSGFGIAISRVQKAALSACDFKVILDAAHENHDHDMKYLYGKEESHAHGGHFHSEESHTYGEHSHSEESYTHGEHHHHEHRGLTEIYSIIDGTNMLDSARILAKKIFRILAEAEAKAHGVPVEEVHFHEVGALDSIVDIIAAAACVDNLGVDEVIIPALWEGEGTVRCQHGILPVPVPAVTNIVMEYGILLGKIGEPGEYVTPTGAAIAAAICTSRELPECYRIVGNGLGAGKRDYKRPGLLRALLLETEEPVYESDSILKLECNIDDCTGEALGYAMELLLENGARDVHYIPVYM
;
A
#
# COMPACT_ATOMS: atom_id res chain seq x y z
N ASP A 1 5.54 16.49 -1.06
CA ASP A 1 4.61 17.62 -0.84
C ASP A 1 4.31 17.85 0.64
N ALA A 2 4.34 16.81 1.46
CA ALA A 2 4.15 16.90 2.91
C ALA A 2 5.37 17.44 3.69
N GLY A 3 6.51 17.67 3.04
CA GLY A 3 7.71 18.22 3.66
C GLY A 3 8.97 17.37 3.49
N ALA A 4 8.90 16.21 2.84
CA ALA A 4 10.10 15.45 2.51
C ALA A 4 11.02 16.24 1.57
N ASP A 5 12.33 16.10 1.78
CA ASP A 5 13.35 16.80 1.00
C ASP A 5 13.45 16.21 -0.41
N ARG A 6 13.18 17.05 -1.38
CA ARG A 6 13.19 16.67 -2.80
C ARG A 6 14.59 16.29 -3.28
N GLU A 7 15.65 16.96 -2.83
CA GLU A 7 17.02 16.67 -3.26
C GLU A 7 17.47 15.30 -2.76
N VAL A 8 17.08 14.94 -1.53
CA VAL A 8 17.32 13.61 -0.98
C VAL A 8 16.60 12.56 -1.80
N LEU A 9 15.31 12.75 -2.11
CA LEU A 9 14.54 11.84 -2.93
C LEU A 9 15.17 11.65 -4.33
N GLU A 10 15.49 12.75 -5.03
CA GLU A 10 16.10 12.68 -6.36
C GLU A 10 17.47 11.99 -6.34
N THR A 11 18.25 12.18 -5.25
CA THR A 11 19.55 11.52 -5.08
C THR A 11 19.39 10.01 -4.93
N VAL A 12 18.43 9.56 -4.11
CA VAL A 12 18.11 8.14 -3.96
C VAL A 12 17.68 7.55 -5.30
N LEU A 13 16.74 8.19 -6.00
CA LEU A 13 16.20 7.67 -7.26
C LEU A 13 17.23 7.59 -8.38
N ARG A 14 18.17 8.54 -8.46
CA ARG A 14 19.29 8.48 -9.42
C ARG A 14 20.29 7.36 -9.13
N SER A 15 20.31 6.85 -7.92
CA SER A 15 21.22 5.78 -7.51
C SER A 15 20.65 4.37 -7.73
N ILE A 16 19.41 4.25 -8.17
CA ILE A 16 18.80 2.94 -8.47
C ILE A 16 19.61 2.26 -9.58
N PRO A 17 20.13 1.04 -9.36
CA PRO A 17 21.07 0.39 -10.29
C PRO A 17 20.35 -0.28 -11.48
N VAL A 18 19.33 0.40 -12.03
CA VAL A 18 18.58 -0.04 -13.21
C VAL A 18 18.41 1.15 -14.14
N SER A 19 18.59 0.94 -15.44
CA SER A 19 18.35 1.93 -16.48
C SER A 19 16.95 1.78 -17.07
N GLY A 20 16.56 2.72 -17.93
CA GLY A 20 15.31 2.63 -18.68
C GLY A 20 14.14 3.41 -18.07
N PHE A 21 14.40 4.24 -17.06
CA PHE A 21 13.40 5.13 -16.52
C PHE A 21 13.92 6.55 -16.29
N GLY A 22 12.99 7.49 -16.29
CA GLY A 22 13.17 8.87 -15.82
C GLY A 22 12.08 9.22 -14.81
N ILE A 23 12.28 10.30 -14.08
CA ILE A 23 11.29 10.80 -13.12
C ILE A 23 10.88 12.22 -13.46
N ALA A 24 9.62 12.55 -13.26
CA ALA A 24 9.11 13.91 -13.31
C ALA A 24 8.24 14.19 -12.09
N ILE A 25 8.56 15.26 -11.39
CA ILE A 25 7.78 15.75 -10.24
C ILE A 25 7.20 17.10 -10.65
N SER A 26 5.88 17.17 -10.78
CA SER A 26 5.17 18.33 -11.25
C SER A 26 3.93 18.67 -10.40
N ARG A 27 3.27 19.76 -10.73
CA ARG A 27 1.98 20.13 -10.14
C ARG A 27 0.89 19.96 -11.18
N VAL A 28 -0.20 19.30 -10.79
CA VAL A 28 -1.39 19.11 -11.62
C VAL A 28 -2.64 19.58 -10.90
N GLN A 29 -3.67 19.90 -11.69
CA GLN A 29 -4.97 20.26 -11.15
C GLN A 29 -5.89 19.04 -11.15
N LYS A 30 -6.35 18.61 -9.96
CA LYS A 30 -7.38 17.59 -9.79
C LYS A 30 -8.55 18.20 -9.03
N ALA A 31 -9.73 18.29 -9.67
CA ALA A 31 -10.91 18.93 -9.11
C ALA A 31 -10.64 20.34 -8.55
N ALA A 32 -9.90 21.16 -9.30
CA ALA A 32 -9.45 22.51 -8.92
C ALA A 32 -8.47 22.57 -7.72
N LEU A 33 -8.00 21.43 -7.22
CA LEU A 33 -6.94 21.37 -6.20
C LEU A 33 -5.59 21.16 -6.86
N SER A 34 -4.57 21.93 -6.44
CA SER A 34 -3.20 21.73 -6.87
C SER A 34 -2.58 20.56 -6.10
N ALA A 35 -2.24 19.48 -6.80
CA ALA A 35 -1.64 18.29 -6.23
C ALA A 35 -0.28 17.98 -6.85
N CYS A 36 0.57 17.30 -6.12
CA CYS A 36 1.85 16.79 -6.62
C CYS A 36 1.59 15.59 -7.52
N ASP A 37 2.15 15.61 -8.72
CA ASP A 37 2.19 14.49 -9.65
C ASP A 37 3.63 13.94 -9.69
N PHE A 38 3.81 12.73 -9.16
CA PHE A 38 5.04 11.97 -9.29
C PHE A 38 4.87 10.99 -10.44
N LYS A 39 5.70 11.11 -11.46
CA LYS A 39 5.59 10.29 -12.66
C LYS A 39 6.91 9.58 -12.93
N VAL A 40 6.88 8.27 -13.02
CA VAL A 40 7.93 7.44 -13.59
C VAL A 40 7.69 7.38 -15.11
N ILE A 41 8.70 7.73 -15.88
CA ILE A 41 8.69 7.74 -17.35
C ILE A 41 9.56 6.58 -17.79
N LEU A 42 8.98 5.56 -18.36
CA LEU A 42 9.69 4.40 -18.87
C LEU A 42 10.15 4.66 -20.31
N ASP A 43 11.29 4.10 -20.70
CA ASP A 43 11.72 4.09 -22.12
C ASP A 43 10.91 3.06 -22.93
N ALA A 44 11.05 3.09 -24.25
CA ALA A 44 10.27 2.23 -25.15
C ALA A 44 10.53 0.73 -24.96
N ALA A 45 11.64 0.34 -24.32
CA ALA A 45 11.97 -1.07 -24.04
C ALA A 45 11.29 -1.58 -22.78
N HIS A 46 10.90 -0.67 -21.87
CA HIS A 46 10.28 -0.97 -20.59
C HIS A 46 8.84 -0.46 -20.49
N GLU A 47 8.29 0.06 -21.61
CA GLU A 47 6.96 0.61 -21.66
C GLU A 47 5.94 -0.48 -21.28
N ASN A 48 5.30 -0.30 -20.14
CA ASN A 48 4.19 -1.14 -19.72
C ASN A 48 3.01 -0.81 -20.64
N HIS A 49 2.67 -1.72 -21.54
CA HIS A 49 1.41 -1.63 -22.29
C HIS A 49 0.24 -1.93 -21.37
N ASP A 50 -0.01 -1.00 -20.44
CA ASP A 50 -1.24 -1.02 -19.67
C ASP A 50 -2.39 -0.71 -20.63
N HIS A 51 -2.99 -1.78 -21.17
CA HIS A 51 -4.08 -1.69 -22.15
C HIS A 51 -5.28 -0.91 -21.64
N ASP A 52 -5.32 -0.67 -20.33
CA ASP A 52 -6.43 0.04 -19.67
C ASP A 52 -6.37 1.55 -19.80
N MET A 53 -5.19 2.15 -19.98
CA MET A 53 -5.10 3.61 -20.10
C MET A 53 -5.86 4.12 -21.34
N LYS A 54 -5.90 3.37 -22.43
CA LYS A 54 -6.69 3.71 -23.61
C LYS A 54 -8.19 3.45 -23.43
N TYR A 55 -8.56 2.40 -22.70
CA TYR A 55 -9.95 2.07 -22.40
C TYR A 55 -10.57 3.02 -21.39
N LEU A 56 -9.81 3.43 -20.38
CA LEU A 56 -10.27 4.35 -19.32
C LEU A 56 -10.25 5.82 -19.75
N TYR A 57 -9.40 6.19 -20.70
CA TYR A 57 -9.25 7.58 -21.18
C TYR A 57 -9.62 7.80 -22.64
N GLY A 58 -9.84 6.72 -23.40
CA GLY A 58 -10.33 6.80 -24.77
C GLY A 58 -11.80 7.19 -24.80
N LYS A 59 -12.14 8.31 -25.43
CA LYS A 59 -13.50 8.52 -25.94
C LYS A 59 -13.78 7.34 -26.87
N GLU A 60 -14.91 6.66 -26.68
CA GLU A 60 -15.42 5.68 -27.63
C GLU A 60 -15.45 6.33 -29.01
N GLU A 61 -14.50 6.00 -29.89
CA GLU A 61 -14.73 6.13 -31.30
C GLU A 61 -15.77 5.05 -31.65
N SER A 62 -17.00 5.49 -31.75
CA SER A 62 -18.11 4.66 -32.22
C SER A 62 -17.80 4.23 -33.65
N HIS A 63 -17.17 3.07 -33.80
CA HIS A 63 -17.22 2.35 -35.06
C HIS A 63 -18.65 1.81 -35.22
N ALA A 64 -19.47 2.61 -35.93
CA ALA A 64 -20.75 2.18 -36.44
C ALA A 64 -20.50 0.99 -37.39
N HIS A 65 -20.61 -0.22 -36.87
CA HIS A 65 -20.81 -1.39 -37.71
C HIS A 65 -22.19 -1.28 -38.33
N GLY A 66 -22.22 -0.92 -39.62
CA GLY A 66 -23.40 -0.95 -40.44
C GLY A 66 -24.04 -2.34 -40.36
N GLY A 67 -25.25 -2.38 -39.83
CA GLY A 67 -26.04 -3.61 -39.78
C GLY A 67 -26.36 -4.10 -41.19
N HIS A 68 -25.82 -5.20 -41.59
CA HIS A 68 -26.37 -6.01 -42.68
C HIS A 68 -27.32 -7.03 -42.07
N PHE A 69 -28.61 -6.80 -42.32
CA PHE A 69 -29.63 -7.83 -42.21
C PHE A 69 -29.34 -8.91 -43.23
N HIS A 70 -29.09 -10.12 -42.81
CA HIS A 70 -29.19 -11.31 -43.65
C HIS A 70 -30.35 -12.19 -43.19
N SER A 71 -31.28 -12.35 -44.10
CA SER A 71 -32.36 -13.32 -44.07
C SER A 71 -31.82 -14.76 -44.02
N GLU A 72 -32.55 -15.58 -43.30
CA GLU A 72 -32.36 -17.03 -43.24
C GLU A 72 -32.50 -17.67 -44.63
N GLU A 73 -31.49 -18.44 -45.03
CA GLU A 73 -31.68 -19.59 -45.94
C GLU A 73 -30.64 -20.67 -45.62
N SER A 74 -31.17 -21.89 -45.44
CA SER A 74 -30.49 -23.16 -45.26
C SER A 74 -29.65 -23.53 -46.47
N HIS A 75 -28.45 -24.13 -46.30
CA HIS A 75 -28.01 -25.27 -47.11
C HIS A 75 -26.60 -25.80 -46.75
N THR A 76 -26.59 -27.10 -46.49
CA THR A 76 -25.67 -28.18 -46.94
C THR A 76 -24.14 -28.09 -46.73
N TYR A 77 -23.67 -29.18 -46.13
CA TYR A 77 -22.29 -29.67 -45.99
C TYR A 77 -21.44 -29.52 -47.27
N GLY A 78 -20.24 -28.99 -47.09
CA GLY A 78 -19.15 -29.05 -48.05
C GLY A 78 -17.82 -29.13 -47.33
N GLU A 79 -17.11 -30.23 -47.49
CA GLU A 79 -15.73 -30.43 -47.03
C GLU A 79 -14.81 -29.47 -47.75
N HIS A 80 -13.99 -28.71 -47.02
CA HIS A 80 -12.83 -28.02 -47.57
C HIS A 80 -11.58 -28.24 -46.72
N SER A 81 -10.60 -28.72 -47.46
CA SER A 81 -9.21 -29.00 -47.16
C SER A 81 -8.49 -27.89 -46.40
N HIS A 82 -7.70 -28.32 -45.40
CA HIS A 82 -6.73 -27.50 -44.68
C HIS A 82 -5.61 -26.99 -45.61
N SER A 83 -5.51 -25.68 -45.75
CA SER A 83 -4.27 -25.03 -46.16
C SER A 83 -3.60 -24.48 -44.92
N GLU A 84 -2.41 -24.97 -44.59
CA GLU A 84 -1.53 -24.47 -43.56
C GLU A 84 -1.05 -23.07 -43.95
N GLU A 85 -1.65 -22.03 -43.39
CA GLU A 85 -1.02 -20.69 -43.37
C GLU A 85 -0.10 -20.62 -42.15
N SER A 86 1.20 -20.53 -42.45
CA SER A 86 2.24 -20.29 -41.48
C SER A 86 2.05 -18.89 -40.85
N TYR A 87 1.57 -18.84 -39.61
CA TYR A 87 1.65 -17.64 -38.82
C TYR A 87 3.11 -17.40 -38.44
N THR A 88 3.67 -16.37 -39.02
CA THR A 88 4.95 -15.80 -38.54
C THR A 88 4.76 -15.35 -37.11
N HIS A 89 5.52 -15.96 -36.19
CA HIS A 89 5.61 -15.54 -34.81
C HIS A 89 6.09 -14.07 -34.79
N GLY A 90 5.17 -13.15 -34.38
CA GLY A 90 5.54 -11.84 -33.97
C GLY A 90 6.52 -11.95 -32.79
N GLU A 91 7.54 -11.12 -32.80
CA GLU A 91 8.53 -11.03 -31.74
C GLU A 91 7.81 -10.87 -30.38
N HIS A 92 7.87 -11.91 -29.55
CA HIS A 92 7.46 -11.81 -28.17
C HIS A 92 8.47 -10.90 -27.46
N HIS A 93 8.08 -9.66 -27.23
CA HIS A 93 8.77 -8.82 -26.26
C HIS A 93 8.73 -9.53 -24.91
N HIS A 94 9.88 -10.03 -24.47
CA HIS A 94 10.04 -10.61 -23.15
C HIS A 94 9.82 -9.50 -22.11
N HIS A 95 8.65 -9.47 -21.50
CA HIS A 95 8.46 -8.73 -20.26
C HIS A 95 9.39 -9.37 -19.22
N GLU A 96 10.33 -8.60 -18.69
CA GLU A 96 11.18 -9.05 -17.60
C GLU A 96 10.33 -9.20 -16.33
N HIS A 97 9.87 -10.42 -16.09
CA HIS A 97 9.18 -10.77 -14.85
C HIS A 97 10.23 -10.92 -13.75
N ARG A 98 10.32 -9.93 -12.88
CA ARG A 98 11.28 -9.94 -11.76
C ARG A 98 10.68 -10.66 -10.56
N GLY A 99 11.48 -11.56 -9.97
CA GLY A 99 11.16 -12.19 -8.70
C GLY A 99 11.59 -11.31 -7.51
N LEU A 100 11.12 -11.67 -6.31
CA LEU A 100 11.40 -10.92 -5.08
C LEU A 100 12.90 -10.76 -4.80
N THR A 101 13.70 -11.79 -5.08
CA THR A 101 15.16 -11.78 -4.89
C THR A 101 15.86 -10.73 -5.77
N GLU A 102 15.43 -10.60 -7.01
CA GLU A 102 15.98 -9.62 -7.93
C GLU A 102 15.62 -8.18 -7.51
N ILE A 103 14.35 -7.96 -7.10
CA ILE A 103 13.90 -6.69 -6.56
C ILE A 103 14.70 -6.30 -5.32
N TYR A 104 14.96 -7.25 -4.41
CA TYR A 104 15.78 -7.00 -3.23
C TYR A 104 17.22 -6.63 -3.60
N SER A 105 17.80 -7.23 -4.65
CA SER A 105 19.12 -6.86 -5.16
C SER A 105 19.16 -5.41 -5.67
N ILE A 106 18.09 -4.97 -6.35
CA ILE A 106 17.95 -3.57 -6.80
C ILE A 106 17.88 -2.62 -5.60
N ILE A 107 17.06 -2.94 -4.60
CA ILE A 107 16.93 -2.15 -3.38
C ILE A 107 18.27 -2.08 -2.62
N ASP A 108 18.99 -3.19 -2.52
CA ASP A 108 20.30 -3.25 -1.86
C ASP A 108 21.38 -2.43 -2.58
N GLY A 109 21.31 -2.40 -3.91
CA GLY A 109 22.20 -1.60 -4.74
C GLY A 109 21.87 -0.09 -4.76
N THR A 110 20.72 0.33 -4.22
CA THR A 110 20.31 1.73 -4.18
C THR A 110 20.92 2.46 -2.98
N ASN A 111 21.45 3.66 -3.19
CA ASN A 111 22.04 4.46 -2.12
C ASN A 111 20.96 5.19 -1.31
N MET A 112 20.48 4.55 -0.26
CA MET A 112 19.46 5.05 0.67
C MET A 112 19.82 4.68 2.10
N LEU A 113 19.18 5.31 3.09
CA LEU A 113 19.33 4.95 4.49
C LEU A 113 18.83 3.52 4.75
N ASP A 114 19.40 2.84 5.72
CA ASP A 114 19.06 1.45 6.04
C ASP A 114 17.59 1.31 6.49
N SER A 115 17.04 2.30 7.19
CA SER A 115 15.62 2.38 7.56
C SER A 115 14.70 2.40 6.33
N ALA A 116 15.01 3.25 5.34
CA ALA A 116 14.27 3.30 4.08
C ALA A 116 14.40 1.98 3.29
N ARG A 117 15.61 1.38 3.29
CA ARG A 117 15.87 0.08 2.65
C ARG A 117 15.03 -1.04 3.26
N ILE A 118 15.00 -1.10 4.59
CA ILE A 118 14.19 -2.07 5.34
C ILE A 118 12.71 -1.88 5.03
N LEU A 119 12.24 -0.63 4.99
CA LEU A 119 10.85 -0.30 4.67
C LEU A 119 10.49 -0.71 3.24
N ALA A 120 11.33 -0.40 2.25
CA ALA A 120 11.09 -0.79 0.86
C ALA A 120 10.98 -2.32 0.71
N LYS A 121 11.88 -3.08 1.33
CA LYS A 121 11.81 -4.54 1.35
C LYS A 121 10.57 -5.07 2.05
N LYS A 122 10.15 -4.45 3.16
CA LYS A 122 8.92 -4.80 3.86
C LYS A 122 7.70 -4.63 2.96
N ILE A 123 7.60 -3.52 2.22
CA ILE A 123 6.51 -3.27 1.28
C ILE A 123 6.45 -4.36 0.20
N PHE A 124 7.59 -4.69 -0.42
CA PHE A 124 7.64 -5.75 -1.43
C PHE A 124 7.32 -7.13 -0.86
N ARG A 125 7.72 -7.42 0.38
CA ARG A 125 7.37 -8.67 1.05
C ARG A 125 5.86 -8.81 1.23
N ILE A 126 5.18 -7.74 1.68
CA ILE A 126 3.73 -7.69 1.82
C ILE A 126 3.03 -7.95 0.49
N LEU A 127 3.51 -7.29 -0.58
CA LEU A 127 2.99 -7.51 -1.92
C LEU A 127 3.17 -8.96 -2.39
N ALA A 128 4.38 -9.51 -2.22
CA ALA A 128 4.68 -10.88 -2.62
C ALA A 128 3.79 -11.90 -1.91
N GLU A 129 3.57 -11.74 -0.61
CA GLU A 129 2.70 -12.61 0.18
C GLU A 129 1.24 -12.50 -0.27
N ALA A 130 0.77 -11.30 -0.59
CA ALA A 130 -0.59 -11.07 -1.08
C ALA A 130 -0.83 -11.65 -2.47
N GLU A 131 0.13 -11.48 -3.38
CA GLU A 131 0.08 -12.05 -4.74
C GLU A 131 0.21 -13.59 -4.69
N ALA A 132 1.14 -14.13 -3.90
CA ALA A 132 1.29 -15.58 -3.68
C ALA A 132 -0.05 -16.21 -3.27
N LYS A 133 -0.74 -15.58 -2.33
CA LYS A 133 -2.04 -16.03 -1.84
C LYS A 133 -3.14 -15.89 -2.91
N ALA A 134 -3.10 -14.83 -3.72
CA ALA A 134 -4.05 -14.62 -4.80
C ALA A 134 -3.88 -15.65 -5.93
N HIS A 135 -2.63 -16.01 -6.26
CA HIS A 135 -2.27 -16.96 -7.29
C HIS A 135 -2.24 -18.43 -6.81
N GLY A 136 -2.21 -18.66 -5.51
CA GLY A 136 -2.11 -20.02 -4.94
C GLY A 136 -0.73 -20.66 -5.16
N VAL A 137 0.34 -19.87 -5.18
CA VAL A 137 1.73 -20.30 -5.37
C VAL A 137 2.59 -19.94 -4.15
N PRO A 138 3.74 -20.61 -3.93
CA PRO A 138 4.73 -20.18 -2.94
C PRO A 138 5.24 -18.75 -3.23
N VAL A 139 5.61 -18.01 -2.19
CA VAL A 139 6.09 -16.62 -2.31
C VAL A 139 7.35 -16.52 -3.18
N GLU A 140 8.20 -17.55 -3.14
CA GLU A 140 9.44 -17.65 -3.94
C GLU A 140 9.18 -17.82 -5.44
N GLU A 141 7.98 -18.30 -5.81
CA GLU A 141 7.56 -18.53 -7.19
C GLU A 141 6.70 -17.39 -7.74
N VAL A 142 6.47 -16.35 -6.94
CA VAL A 142 5.73 -15.18 -7.41
C VAL A 142 6.54 -14.42 -8.45
N HIS A 143 5.99 -14.36 -9.64
CA HIS A 143 6.44 -13.44 -10.68
C HIS A 143 5.48 -12.25 -10.70
N PHE A 144 6.01 -11.08 -10.41
CA PHE A 144 5.21 -9.87 -10.44
C PHE A 144 4.93 -9.46 -11.88
N HIS A 145 3.69 -9.59 -12.29
CA HIS A 145 3.25 -9.20 -13.64
C HIS A 145 3.04 -7.69 -13.77
N GLU A 146 2.52 -7.05 -12.72
CA GLU A 146 2.25 -5.61 -12.67
C GLU A 146 3.18 -4.90 -11.68
N VAL A 147 3.36 -5.46 -10.49
CA VAL A 147 4.08 -4.83 -9.37
C VAL A 147 5.61 -4.99 -9.48
N GLY A 148 6.10 -5.92 -10.28
CA GLY A 148 7.53 -6.09 -10.61
C GLY A 148 8.02 -5.20 -11.75
N ALA A 149 7.12 -4.46 -12.36
CA ALA A 149 7.46 -3.46 -13.35
C ALA A 149 8.33 -2.34 -12.74
N LEU A 150 9.17 -1.76 -13.54
CA LEU A 150 10.18 -0.80 -13.08
C LEU A 150 9.57 0.44 -12.41
N ASP A 151 8.41 0.88 -12.86
CA ASP A 151 7.66 2.00 -12.26
C ASP A 151 7.25 1.70 -10.81
N SER A 152 6.73 0.49 -10.53
CA SER A 152 6.36 0.10 -9.17
C SER A 152 7.57 -0.01 -8.24
N ILE A 153 8.73 -0.47 -8.75
CA ILE A 153 9.98 -0.50 -7.97
C ILE A 153 10.40 0.92 -7.60
N VAL A 154 10.37 1.84 -8.54
CA VAL A 154 10.71 3.25 -8.34
C VAL A 154 9.73 3.92 -7.38
N ASP A 155 8.42 3.67 -7.54
CA ASP A 155 7.37 4.22 -6.66
C ASP A 155 7.54 3.78 -5.20
N ILE A 156 7.84 2.49 -4.97
CA ILE A 156 8.04 1.95 -3.61
C ILE A 156 9.32 2.48 -2.98
N ILE A 157 10.42 2.55 -3.73
CA ILE A 157 11.68 3.13 -3.25
C ILE A 157 11.46 4.62 -2.92
N ALA A 158 10.75 5.36 -3.77
CA ALA A 158 10.42 6.77 -3.55
C ALA A 158 9.57 6.95 -2.29
N ALA A 159 8.54 6.12 -2.11
CA ALA A 159 7.68 6.18 -0.92
C ALA A 159 8.47 5.89 0.36
N ALA A 160 9.30 4.84 0.36
CA ALA A 160 10.13 4.48 1.50
C ALA A 160 11.12 5.59 1.86
N ALA A 161 11.81 6.17 0.87
CA ALA A 161 12.74 7.27 1.08
C ALA A 161 12.03 8.54 1.60
N CYS A 162 10.84 8.85 1.10
CA CYS A 162 10.07 10.00 1.58
C CYS A 162 9.58 9.82 3.02
N VAL A 163 9.05 8.64 3.37
CA VAL A 163 8.56 8.35 4.73
C VAL A 163 9.71 8.43 5.74
N ASP A 164 10.85 7.83 5.40
CA ASP A 164 12.04 7.88 6.23
C ASP A 164 12.56 9.32 6.42
N ASN A 165 12.62 10.09 5.33
CA ASN A 165 13.09 11.48 5.36
C ASN A 165 12.16 12.43 6.13
N LEU A 166 10.87 12.13 6.22
CA LEU A 166 9.93 12.89 7.04
C LEU A 166 10.23 12.76 8.53
N GLY A 167 10.89 11.69 8.96
CA GLY A 167 11.32 11.49 10.36
C GLY A 167 10.15 11.49 11.34
N VAL A 168 9.01 10.91 10.94
CA VAL A 168 7.81 10.84 11.79
C VAL A 168 7.88 9.64 12.72
N ASP A 169 7.46 9.81 13.96
CA ASP A 169 7.46 8.74 14.97
C ASP A 169 6.27 7.79 14.80
N GLU A 170 5.15 8.30 14.31
CA GLU A 170 3.90 7.56 14.16
C GLU A 170 3.23 7.87 12.82
N VAL A 171 2.64 6.84 12.20
CA VAL A 171 1.83 6.97 10.99
C VAL A 171 0.43 6.45 11.25
N ILE A 172 -0.55 7.33 11.16
CA ILE A 172 -1.94 7.04 11.48
C ILE A 172 -2.73 6.86 10.19
N ILE A 173 -3.32 5.67 10.01
CA ILE A 173 -4.17 5.35 8.86
C ILE A 173 -5.48 4.75 9.39
N PRO A 174 -6.51 5.56 9.62
CA PRO A 174 -7.78 5.09 10.17
C PRO A 174 -8.50 4.10 9.27
N ALA A 175 -8.51 4.35 7.97
CA ALA A 175 -9.10 3.48 6.96
C ALA A 175 -8.56 3.84 5.57
N LEU A 176 -8.60 2.88 4.64
CA LEU A 176 -8.45 3.12 3.22
C LEU A 176 -9.85 3.21 2.59
N TRP A 177 -10.00 4.11 1.62
CA TRP A 177 -11.29 4.33 0.97
C TRP A 177 -11.27 3.74 -0.44
N GLU A 178 -12.13 2.75 -0.66
CA GLU A 178 -12.17 1.97 -1.89
C GLU A 178 -13.46 2.21 -2.68
N GLY A 179 -13.35 2.09 -4.01
CA GLY A 179 -14.47 2.13 -4.92
C GLY A 179 -15.25 0.82 -4.98
N GLU A 180 -15.98 0.63 -6.07
CA GLU A 180 -16.78 -0.58 -6.30
C GLU A 180 -16.80 -0.99 -7.77
N GLY A 181 -17.38 -2.15 -8.07
CA GLY A 181 -17.49 -2.68 -9.42
C GLY A 181 -16.31 -3.54 -9.81
N THR A 182 -15.73 -3.27 -10.97
CA THR A 182 -14.63 -4.06 -11.54
C THR A 182 -13.54 -3.17 -12.11
N VAL A 183 -12.33 -3.71 -12.18
CA VAL A 183 -11.18 -3.12 -12.86
C VAL A 183 -10.63 -4.13 -13.87
N ARG A 184 -10.15 -3.64 -15.01
CA ARG A 184 -9.42 -4.47 -15.96
C ARG A 184 -7.93 -4.37 -15.68
N CYS A 185 -7.25 -5.49 -15.61
CA CYS A 185 -5.81 -5.61 -15.41
C CYS A 185 -5.23 -6.72 -16.29
N GLN A 186 -3.96 -7.04 -16.19
CA GLN A 186 -3.34 -8.14 -16.97
C GLN A 186 -4.01 -9.49 -16.73
N HIS A 187 -4.62 -9.69 -15.56
CA HIS A 187 -5.39 -10.90 -15.21
C HIS A 187 -6.84 -10.89 -15.75
N GLY A 188 -7.21 -9.88 -16.54
CA GLY A 188 -8.57 -9.69 -17.04
C GLY A 188 -9.39 -8.73 -16.18
N ILE A 189 -10.70 -8.98 -16.08
CA ILE A 189 -11.62 -8.14 -15.30
C ILE A 189 -11.75 -8.72 -13.90
N LEU A 190 -11.27 -7.96 -12.89
CA LEU A 190 -11.31 -8.35 -11.49
C LEU A 190 -12.31 -7.49 -10.70
N PRO A 191 -12.94 -8.05 -9.66
CA PRO A 191 -13.77 -7.26 -8.74
C PRO A 191 -12.92 -6.30 -7.90
N VAL A 192 -13.50 -5.16 -7.53
CA VAL A 192 -12.91 -4.20 -6.59
C VAL A 192 -13.54 -4.40 -5.20
N PRO A 193 -12.72 -4.55 -4.13
CA PRO A 193 -11.23 -4.57 -4.10
C PRO A 193 -10.65 -5.81 -4.81
N VAL A 194 -9.51 -5.63 -5.47
CA VAL A 194 -8.82 -6.73 -6.13
C VAL A 194 -8.28 -7.76 -5.11
N PRO A 195 -8.05 -9.04 -5.51
CA PRO A 195 -7.66 -10.10 -4.57
C PRO A 195 -6.44 -9.77 -3.71
N ALA A 196 -5.40 -9.19 -4.29
CA ALA A 196 -4.20 -8.80 -3.54
C ALA A 196 -4.49 -7.75 -2.46
N VAL A 197 -5.30 -6.72 -2.76
CA VAL A 197 -5.75 -5.74 -1.77
C VAL A 197 -6.54 -6.42 -0.66
N THR A 198 -7.46 -7.32 -1.01
CA THR A 198 -8.25 -8.07 -0.03
C THR A 198 -7.34 -8.87 0.92
N ASN A 199 -6.33 -9.55 0.38
CA ASN A 199 -5.36 -10.31 1.18
C ASN A 199 -4.57 -9.41 2.14
N ILE A 200 -4.10 -8.24 1.68
CA ILE A 200 -3.35 -7.28 2.50
C ILE A 200 -4.22 -6.75 3.63
N VAL A 201 -5.43 -6.26 3.33
CA VAL A 201 -6.28 -5.65 4.36
C VAL A 201 -6.75 -6.66 5.41
N MET A 202 -6.95 -7.92 5.02
CA MET A 202 -7.26 -9.01 5.96
C MET A 202 -6.08 -9.30 6.88
N GLU A 203 -4.88 -9.46 6.34
CA GLU A 203 -3.68 -9.82 7.11
C GLU A 203 -3.29 -8.72 8.10
N TYR A 204 -3.34 -7.47 7.65
CA TYR A 204 -2.94 -6.31 8.47
C TYR A 204 -4.10 -5.64 9.19
N GLY A 205 -5.32 -6.18 9.05
CA GLY A 205 -6.53 -5.68 9.72
C GLY A 205 -6.89 -4.25 9.35
N ILE A 206 -6.58 -3.79 8.14
CA ILE A 206 -6.88 -2.43 7.69
C ILE A 206 -8.37 -2.31 7.40
N LEU A 207 -8.99 -1.22 7.86
CA LEU A 207 -10.38 -0.95 7.55
C LEU A 207 -10.53 -0.39 6.14
N LEU A 208 -11.52 -0.92 5.40
CA LEU A 208 -11.94 -0.35 4.11
C LEU A 208 -13.26 0.40 4.27
N GLY A 209 -13.24 1.68 3.87
CA GLY A 209 -14.44 2.49 3.70
C GLY A 209 -14.90 2.47 2.24
N LYS A 210 -16.21 2.58 2.00
CA LYS A 210 -16.77 2.65 0.64
C LYS A 210 -16.89 4.09 0.16
N ILE A 211 -16.40 4.37 -1.05
CA ILE A 211 -16.57 5.66 -1.71
C ILE A 211 -17.96 5.76 -2.38
N GLY A 212 -18.54 4.63 -2.84
CA GLY A 212 -19.79 4.58 -3.58
C GLY A 212 -19.66 5.07 -5.03
N GLU A 213 -18.48 4.95 -5.62
CA GLU A 213 -18.19 5.28 -7.01
C GLU A 213 -17.45 4.12 -7.67
N PRO A 214 -17.66 3.85 -8.97
CA PRO A 214 -16.94 2.81 -9.68
C PRO A 214 -15.45 3.10 -9.77
N GLY A 215 -14.63 2.04 -9.71
CA GLY A 215 -13.19 2.09 -9.93
C GLY A 215 -12.36 1.64 -8.74
N GLU A 216 -11.10 1.40 -9.01
CA GLU A 216 -10.08 1.01 -8.02
C GLU A 216 -9.39 2.26 -7.47
N TYR A 217 -9.62 2.56 -6.20
CA TYR A 217 -8.98 3.68 -5.50
C TYR A 217 -7.84 3.22 -4.60
N VAL A 218 -7.84 1.95 -4.22
CA VAL A 218 -6.79 1.30 -3.44
C VAL A 218 -6.11 0.24 -4.28
N THR A 219 -4.93 0.54 -4.79
CA THR A 219 -4.12 -0.41 -5.55
C THR A 219 -3.37 -1.37 -4.61
N PRO A 220 -2.92 -2.55 -5.07
CA PRO A 220 -2.08 -3.45 -4.28
C PRO A 220 -0.85 -2.74 -3.69
N THR A 221 -0.14 -1.96 -4.51
CA THR A 221 1.02 -1.16 -4.07
C THR A 221 0.66 -0.17 -2.98
N GLY A 222 -0.45 0.58 -3.15
CA GLY A 222 -0.93 1.53 -2.16
C GLY A 222 -1.33 0.86 -0.84
N ALA A 223 -2.02 -0.28 -0.91
CA ALA A 223 -2.38 -1.07 0.27
C ALA A 223 -1.14 -1.60 1.01
N ALA A 224 -0.13 -2.10 0.28
CA ALA A 224 1.11 -2.61 0.87
C ALA A 224 1.94 -1.50 1.53
N ILE A 225 2.03 -0.31 0.92
CA ILE A 225 2.66 0.85 1.53
C ILE A 225 1.93 1.20 2.83
N ALA A 226 0.60 1.34 2.79
CA ALA A 226 -0.21 1.64 3.97
C ALA A 226 0.00 0.60 5.08
N ALA A 227 -0.02 -0.70 4.75
CA ALA A 227 0.21 -1.79 5.70
C ALA A 227 1.62 -1.76 6.30
N ALA A 228 2.63 -1.38 5.51
CA ALA A 228 4.01 -1.34 5.97
C ALA A 228 4.29 -0.18 6.93
N ILE A 229 3.68 1.00 6.70
CA ILE A 229 3.97 2.23 7.46
C ILE A 229 2.99 2.49 8.61
N CYS A 230 1.78 1.93 8.58
CA CYS A 230 0.76 2.18 9.59
C CYS A 230 1.21 1.67 10.96
N THR A 231 1.29 2.57 11.94
CA THR A 231 1.60 2.26 13.34
C THR A 231 0.37 2.41 14.24
N SER A 232 -0.57 3.26 13.84
CA SER A 232 -1.81 3.53 14.61
C SER A 232 -3.00 3.75 13.66
N ARG A 233 -4.20 3.59 14.20
CA ARG A 233 -5.46 3.87 13.49
C ARG A 233 -6.30 4.94 14.16
N GLU A 234 -5.92 5.33 15.35
CA GLU A 234 -6.64 6.29 16.16
C GLU A 234 -5.97 7.66 16.06
N LEU A 235 -6.76 8.65 15.64
CA LEU A 235 -6.30 10.03 15.67
C LEU A 235 -6.26 10.51 17.12
N PRO A 236 -5.26 11.30 17.51
CA PRO A 236 -5.21 11.92 18.83
C PRO A 236 -6.41 12.86 19.01
N GLU A 237 -6.87 13.03 20.26
CA GLU A 237 -8.00 13.91 20.57
C GLU A 237 -7.73 15.37 20.16
N CYS A 238 -6.49 15.83 20.33
CA CYS A 238 -6.05 17.16 19.96
C CYS A 238 -4.71 17.10 19.24
N TYR A 239 -4.59 17.84 18.14
CA TYR A 239 -3.35 17.95 17.37
C TYR A 239 -3.30 19.26 16.60
N ARG A 240 -2.11 19.68 16.24
CA ARG A 240 -1.85 20.81 15.35
C ARG A 240 -1.42 20.27 13.98
N ILE A 241 -2.01 20.77 12.90
CA ILE A 241 -1.55 20.46 11.54
C ILE A 241 -0.39 21.40 11.21
N VAL A 242 0.79 20.85 10.99
CA VAL A 242 2.01 21.58 10.67
C VAL A 242 2.47 21.39 9.22
N GLY A 243 1.93 20.39 8.53
CA GLY A 243 2.19 20.15 7.13
C GLY A 243 1.02 19.48 6.42
N ASN A 244 0.91 19.72 5.12
CA ASN A 244 -0.14 19.14 4.28
C ASN A 244 0.42 18.86 2.89
N GLY A 245 0.30 17.62 2.44
CA GLY A 245 0.65 17.17 1.10
C GLY A 245 -0.55 16.54 0.39
N LEU A 246 -0.67 16.85 -0.92
CA LEU A 246 -1.65 16.23 -1.81
C LEU A 246 -0.92 15.55 -2.96
N GLY A 247 -1.11 14.23 -3.10
CA GLY A 247 -0.64 13.44 -4.23
C GLY A 247 -1.77 13.15 -5.21
N ALA A 248 -1.52 13.31 -6.50
CA ALA A 248 -2.47 13.05 -7.56
C ALA A 248 -2.36 11.61 -8.07
N GLY A 249 -3.46 10.86 -8.01
CA GLY A 249 -3.57 9.59 -8.73
C GLY A 249 -3.65 9.81 -10.24
N LYS A 250 -3.20 8.82 -11.02
CA LYS A 250 -3.16 8.90 -12.49
C LYS A 250 -4.54 8.79 -13.13
N ARG A 251 -5.42 8.00 -12.55
CA ARG A 251 -6.76 7.73 -13.09
C ARG A 251 -7.70 8.92 -12.87
N ASP A 252 -8.57 9.17 -13.86
CA ASP A 252 -9.60 10.18 -13.77
C ASP A 252 -10.95 9.55 -13.44
N TYR A 253 -11.34 9.69 -12.19
CA TYR A 253 -12.62 9.25 -11.67
C TYR A 253 -13.53 10.45 -11.43
N LYS A 254 -14.84 10.21 -11.29
CA LYS A 254 -15.81 11.25 -10.91
C LYS A 254 -15.44 11.92 -9.57
N ARG A 255 -14.97 11.13 -8.60
CA ARG A 255 -14.24 11.65 -7.44
C ARG A 255 -12.76 11.72 -7.78
N PRO A 256 -12.09 12.83 -7.51
CA PRO A 256 -10.67 12.92 -7.79
C PRO A 256 -9.89 11.91 -6.94
N GLY A 257 -9.07 11.08 -7.59
CA GLY A 257 -8.11 10.21 -6.91
C GLY A 257 -6.99 11.07 -6.33
N LEU A 258 -7.09 11.38 -5.04
CA LEU A 258 -6.12 12.18 -4.29
C LEU A 258 -5.74 11.46 -3.01
N LEU A 259 -4.43 11.39 -2.75
CA LEU A 259 -3.90 11.01 -1.44
C LEU A 259 -3.56 12.29 -0.67
N ARG A 260 -4.07 12.42 0.55
CA ARG A 260 -3.71 13.51 1.44
C ARG A 260 -2.89 12.99 2.62
N ALA A 261 -1.71 13.56 2.81
CA ALA A 261 -0.87 13.35 3.97
C ALA A 261 -0.87 14.63 4.83
N LEU A 262 -1.09 14.49 6.12
CA LEU A 262 -1.02 15.57 7.10
C LEU A 262 0.13 15.28 8.06
N LEU A 263 0.99 16.25 8.28
CA LEU A 263 1.92 16.24 9.41
C LEU A 263 1.23 16.84 10.60
N LEU A 264 1.19 16.06 11.68
CA LEU A 264 0.53 16.44 12.93
C LEU A 264 1.59 16.59 14.01
N GLU A 265 1.43 17.60 14.82
CA GLU A 265 2.11 17.71 16.11
C GLU A 265 1.08 17.50 17.22
N THR A 266 1.38 16.59 18.11
CA THR A 266 0.62 16.41 19.33
C THR A 266 1.32 17.19 20.43
N GLU A 267 0.60 18.06 21.11
CA GLU A 267 1.07 18.52 22.41
C GLU A 267 0.86 17.33 23.34
N GLU A 268 1.94 16.69 23.78
CA GLU A 268 1.80 15.77 24.89
C GLU A 268 1.16 16.56 26.02
N PRO A 269 -0.03 16.18 26.50
CA PRO A 269 -0.52 16.76 27.72
C PRO A 269 0.58 16.51 28.75
N VAL A 270 1.10 17.57 29.35
CA VAL A 270 2.04 17.47 30.47
C VAL A 270 1.24 16.93 31.65
N TYR A 271 0.85 15.65 31.54
CA TYR A 271 0.49 14.90 32.72
C TYR A 271 1.83 14.60 33.40
N GLU A 272 2.04 15.13 34.60
CA GLU A 272 3.03 14.55 35.48
C GLU A 272 2.66 13.07 35.61
N SER A 273 3.21 12.21 34.74
CA SER A 273 3.00 10.77 34.79
C SER A 273 3.77 10.26 35.99
N ASP A 274 3.03 9.87 37.00
CA ASP A 274 3.58 9.17 38.13
C ASP A 274 3.43 7.66 37.88
N SER A 275 4.52 6.94 37.89
CA SER A 275 4.50 5.48 37.76
C SER A 275 4.52 4.85 39.12
N ILE A 276 3.57 3.97 39.39
CA ILE A 276 3.53 3.16 40.60
C ILE A 276 3.74 1.69 40.27
N LEU A 277 4.46 0.99 41.13
CA LEU A 277 4.58 -0.44 41.07
C LEU A 277 3.49 -1.06 41.95
N LYS A 278 2.64 -1.93 41.38
CA LYS A 278 1.66 -2.72 42.11
C LYS A 278 2.26 -4.09 42.42
N LEU A 279 2.32 -4.44 43.72
CA LEU A 279 2.69 -5.77 44.19
C LEU A 279 1.44 -6.49 44.66
N GLU A 280 1.20 -7.68 44.16
CA GLU A 280 0.10 -8.54 44.59
C GLU A 280 0.63 -9.89 45.10
N CYS A 281 0.11 -10.34 46.21
CA CYS A 281 0.50 -11.60 46.85
C CYS A 281 -0.73 -12.26 47.44
N ASN A 282 -0.92 -13.54 47.16
CA ASN A 282 -1.94 -14.36 47.83
C ASN A 282 -1.33 -15.00 49.08
N ILE A 283 -2.01 -14.80 50.22
CA ILE A 283 -1.55 -15.28 51.52
C ILE A 283 -2.70 -16.08 52.11
N ASP A 284 -2.49 -17.35 52.38
CA ASP A 284 -3.52 -18.24 52.97
C ASP A 284 -3.26 -18.59 54.46
N ASP A 285 -2.00 -18.56 54.90
CA ASP A 285 -1.57 -18.93 56.26
C ASP A 285 -1.00 -17.74 57.03
N CYS A 286 -1.80 -16.71 57.32
CA CYS A 286 -1.34 -15.56 58.08
C CYS A 286 -2.40 -15.05 59.05
N THR A 287 -1.97 -14.69 60.28
CA THR A 287 -2.88 -14.09 61.25
C THR A 287 -3.16 -12.62 60.89
N GLY A 288 -4.32 -12.12 61.32
CA GLY A 288 -4.66 -10.69 61.11
C GLY A 288 -3.66 -9.73 61.78
N GLU A 289 -3.06 -10.14 62.90
CA GLU A 289 -2.02 -9.37 63.58
C GLU A 289 -0.74 -9.26 62.77
N ALA A 290 -0.31 -10.37 62.15
CA ALA A 290 0.86 -10.37 61.25
C ALA A 290 0.60 -9.55 59.96
N LEU A 291 -0.61 -9.60 59.41
CA LEU A 291 -1.01 -8.76 58.30
C LEU A 291 -1.00 -7.26 58.64
N GLY A 292 -1.53 -6.91 59.88
CA GLY A 292 -1.46 -5.54 60.38
C GLY A 292 -0.03 -5.01 60.49
N TYR A 293 0.86 -5.82 61.10
CA TYR A 293 2.27 -5.47 61.20
C TYR A 293 2.95 -5.33 59.83
N ALA A 294 2.64 -6.23 58.89
CA ALA A 294 3.18 -6.14 57.52
C ALA A 294 2.71 -4.89 56.79
N MET A 295 1.47 -4.45 56.98
CA MET A 295 0.97 -3.19 56.45
C MET A 295 1.74 -1.99 56.99
N GLU A 296 1.95 -1.90 58.29
CA GLU A 296 2.73 -0.83 58.91
C GLU A 296 4.17 -0.79 58.35
N LEU A 297 4.81 -1.94 58.29
CA LEU A 297 6.17 -2.07 57.75
C LEU A 297 6.29 -1.66 56.27
N LEU A 298 5.30 -2.02 55.43
CA LEU A 298 5.28 -1.64 54.00
C LEU A 298 5.11 -0.13 53.87
N LEU A 299 4.19 0.48 54.63
CA LEU A 299 4.00 1.94 54.60
C LEU A 299 5.24 2.71 55.08
N GLU A 300 5.88 2.23 56.16
CA GLU A 300 7.15 2.80 56.65
C GLU A 300 8.30 2.72 55.64
N ASN A 301 8.30 1.69 54.78
CA ASN A 301 9.28 1.49 53.70
C ASN A 301 8.87 2.12 52.38
N GLY A 302 7.87 2.99 52.35
CA GLY A 302 7.55 3.82 51.20
C GLY A 302 6.45 3.32 50.30
N ALA A 303 5.67 2.29 50.72
CA ALA A 303 4.47 1.96 49.99
C ALA A 303 3.46 3.12 50.11
N ARG A 304 2.86 3.49 48.97
CA ARG A 304 1.86 4.55 48.89
C ARG A 304 0.51 4.16 49.45
N ASP A 305 0.16 2.89 49.23
CA ASP A 305 -1.07 2.30 49.73
C ASP A 305 -0.88 0.80 49.95
N VAL A 306 -1.53 0.25 50.95
CA VAL A 306 -1.57 -1.19 51.26
C VAL A 306 -2.97 -1.56 51.66
N HIS A 307 -3.55 -2.55 51.00
CA HIS A 307 -4.89 -3.04 51.35
C HIS A 307 -4.98 -4.56 51.18
N TYR A 308 -5.92 -5.16 51.90
CA TYR A 308 -6.20 -6.58 51.83
C TYR A 308 -7.59 -6.83 51.24
N ILE A 309 -7.63 -7.75 50.29
CA ILE A 309 -8.88 -8.17 49.65
C ILE A 309 -9.14 -9.64 50.02
N PRO A 310 -10.25 -9.97 50.69
CA PRO A 310 -10.60 -11.35 50.92
C PRO A 310 -10.87 -12.08 49.61
N VAL A 311 -10.20 -13.21 49.42
CA VAL A 311 -10.37 -14.08 48.23
C VAL A 311 -10.90 -15.41 48.73
N TYR A 312 -11.99 -15.88 48.12
CA TYR A 312 -12.51 -17.23 48.37
C TYR A 312 -11.94 -18.15 47.28
N MET A 313 -11.27 -19.19 47.73
CA MET A 313 -10.75 -20.25 46.87
C MET A 313 -11.60 -21.51 47.00
#